data_4ea3ff674b33fea01bb1136a5820617a
#
_entry.id   4ea3ff674b33fea01bb1136a5820617a
#
_cell.length_a   1.000
_cell.length_b   1.000
_cell.length_c   1.000
_cell.angle_alpha   90.00
_cell.angle_beta   90.00
_cell.angle_gamma   90.00
#
_symmetry.space_group_name_H-M   'P 1'
#
loop_
_entity.id
_entity.type
_entity.pdbx_description
1 polymer ?
#
loop_
_entity_poly.entity_id
_entity_poly.type
_entity_poly.pdbx_seq_one_letter_code
_entity_poly.pdbx_strand_id
1 'polypeptide(L)'
;MRKSLIGLLAVAGLTLSACGGSSTSSDTTAAAGTSGNECTAGKTLAEGKLTIGTGNPAFSPWVENDAPESGEGFEAAVAYAVATQLGFSAENVSWVRTSFDEAIQPGAKSFDFNLQQYSITDERKQTVSFSDPYYTTNQAIVGYADSAAANATTVAELQGLKFGVQSGTTSLEF
;
A
#
# COMPACT_ATOMS: atom_id res chain seq x y z
N MET A 1 -45.40 67.04 -18.70
CA MET A 1 -44.70 68.33 -18.38
C MET A 1 -43.47 68.02 -17.54
N ARG A 2 -42.32 68.60 -17.94
CA ARG A 2 -41.02 68.68 -17.25
C ARG A 2 -40.24 67.38 -17.06
N LYS A 3 -39.22 67.00 -17.85
CA LYS A 3 -37.87 67.57 -18.09
C LYS A 3 -37.01 67.71 -16.81
N SER A 4 -35.89 66.91 -16.76
CA SER A 4 -34.47 67.29 -16.52
C SER A 4 -33.72 66.05 -16.16
N LEU A 5 -32.74 65.50 -16.87
CA LEU A 5 -31.40 65.89 -17.30
C LEU A 5 -30.33 65.82 -16.20
N ILE A 6 -29.29 65.01 -16.48
CA ILE A 6 -27.84 65.20 -16.26
C ILE A 6 -27.27 64.53 -15.00
N GLY A 7 -26.21 63.73 -15.25
CA GLY A 7 -25.19 63.43 -14.30
C GLY A 7 -24.30 62.24 -14.68
N LEU A 8 -23.47 62.41 -15.74
CA LEU A 8 -22.39 61.51 -16.12
C LEU A 8 -21.16 61.79 -15.27
N LEU A 9 -20.63 60.82 -14.54
CA LEU A 9 -19.30 60.89 -13.97
C LEU A 9 -18.60 59.55 -14.10
N ALA A 10 -17.66 59.49 -15.04
CA ALA A 10 -16.69 58.43 -15.21
C ALA A 10 -15.57 58.61 -14.20
N VAL A 11 -15.27 57.57 -13.40
CA VAL A 11 -14.05 57.51 -12.60
C VAL A 11 -13.28 56.26 -13.07
N ALA A 12 -12.19 56.50 -13.76
CA ALA A 12 -11.18 55.51 -14.10
C ALA A 12 -10.35 55.20 -12.87
N GLY A 13 -10.46 53.98 -12.34
CA GLY A 13 -9.59 53.45 -11.26
C GLY A 13 -8.56 52.49 -11.84
N LEU A 14 -7.29 52.89 -11.84
CA LEU A 14 -6.15 52.02 -12.10
C LEU A 14 -6.03 50.99 -10.98
N THR A 15 -6.12 49.68 -11.33
CA THR A 15 -5.72 48.62 -10.39
C THR A 15 -4.28 48.22 -10.69
N LEU A 16 -3.38 48.55 -9.77
CA LEU A 16 -2.04 47.97 -9.71
C LEU A 16 -2.18 46.47 -9.36
N SER A 17 -1.74 45.61 -10.24
CA SER A 17 -1.52 44.19 -9.92
C SER A 17 -0.20 44.06 -9.18
N ALA A 18 -0.27 43.89 -7.86
CA ALA A 18 0.86 43.45 -7.06
C ALA A 18 1.02 41.93 -7.16
N CYS A 19 2.08 41.48 -7.83
CA CYS A 19 2.56 40.13 -7.71
C CYS A 19 3.16 39.95 -6.30
N GLY A 20 2.36 39.42 -5.38
CA GLY A 20 2.80 38.91 -4.10
C GLY A 20 2.79 37.40 -4.13
N GLY A 21 3.97 36.76 -4.22
CA GLY A 21 4.10 35.31 -4.07
C GLY A 21 3.71 34.92 -2.65
N SER A 22 2.54 34.31 -2.49
CA SER A 22 2.16 33.59 -1.28
C SER A 22 2.46 32.12 -1.55
N SER A 23 3.50 31.61 -0.88
CA SER A 23 3.69 30.19 -0.67
C SER A 23 2.49 29.68 0.14
N THR A 24 1.51 29.15 -0.55
CA THR A 24 0.41 28.43 0.07
C THR A 24 0.94 27.09 0.52
N SER A 25 1.21 26.95 1.80
CA SER A 25 1.31 25.64 2.45
C SER A 25 -0.03 24.95 2.21
N SER A 26 -0.02 23.92 1.37
CA SER A 26 -1.18 23.08 1.20
C SER A 26 -1.32 22.25 2.49
N ASP A 27 -2.11 22.75 3.43
CA ASP A 27 -2.71 21.91 4.47
C ASP A 27 -3.58 20.88 3.74
N THR A 28 -3.04 19.69 3.61
CA THR A 28 -3.81 18.54 3.13
C THR A 28 -4.74 18.11 4.25
N THR A 29 -5.84 18.82 4.38
CA THR A 29 -6.99 18.32 5.14
C THR A 29 -7.49 17.14 4.34
N ALA A 30 -7.27 15.93 4.84
CA ALA A 30 -7.86 14.71 4.27
C ALA A 30 -9.39 14.89 4.28
N ALA A 31 -9.95 15.16 3.12
CA ALA A 31 -11.38 15.24 2.96
C ALA A 31 -11.96 13.84 3.20
N ALA A 32 -12.82 13.69 4.19
CA ALA A 32 -13.58 12.47 4.40
C ALA A 32 -14.35 12.13 3.11
N GLY A 33 -14.16 10.90 2.60
CA GLY A 33 -14.90 10.39 1.45
C GLY A 33 -14.18 10.43 0.09
N THR A 34 -12.86 10.67 0.02
CA THR A 34 -12.15 10.60 -1.25
C THR A 34 -12.01 9.16 -1.77
N SER A 35 -12.32 8.97 -3.04
CA SER A 35 -12.37 7.68 -3.75
C SER A 35 -11.27 7.53 -4.79
N GLY A 36 -10.05 7.99 -4.47
CA GLY A 36 -8.90 7.99 -5.35
C GLY A 36 -8.55 9.38 -5.90
N ASN A 37 -7.41 9.47 -6.55
CA ASN A 37 -6.90 10.67 -7.21
C ASN A 37 -6.78 10.47 -8.72
N GLU A 38 -6.31 11.48 -9.45
CA GLU A 38 -6.15 11.41 -10.92
C GLU A 38 -5.23 10.24 -11.37
N CYS A 39 -4.26 9.84 -10.55
CA CYS A 39 -3.36 8.73 -10.87
C CYS A 39 -4.06 7.37 -10.82
N THR A 40 -5.16 7.24 -10.07
CA THR A 40 -5.90 5.99 -9.86
C THR A 40 -7.20 5.91 -10.66
N ALA A 41 -7.63 7.01 -11.27
CA ALA A 41 -8.87 7.05 -12.04
C ALA A 41 -8.88 6.00 -13.15
N GLY A 42 -9.86 5.10 -13.14
CA GLY A 42 -10.05 4.02 -14.11
C GLY A 42 -8.97 2.91 -14.03
N LYS A 43 -8.19 2.83 -12.96
CA LYS A 43 -7.12 1.83 -12.81
C LYS A 43 -7.37 0.83 -11.67
N THR A 44 -8.41 1.01 -10.88
CA THR A 44 -8.81 0.06 -9.84
C THR A 44 -9.86 -0.92 -10.34
N LEU A 45 -9.92 -2.10 -9.75
CA LEU A 45 -10.89 -3.15 -10.09
C LEU A 45 -12.34 -2.68 -9.95
N ALA A 46 -12.59 -1.87 -8.93
CA ALA A 46 -13.89 -1.27 -8.69
C ALA A 46 -13.74 0.24 -8.62
N GLU A 47 -14.57 0.96 -9.36
CA GLU A 47 -14.54 2.43 -9.38
C GLU A 47 -14.73 2.99 -7.97
N GLY A 48 -13.85 3.91 -7.57
CA GLY A 48 -13.90 4.56 -6.26
C GLY A 48 -13.51 3.68 -5.08
N LYS A 49 -13.04 2.46 -5.32
CA LYS A 49 -12.60 1.51 -4.31
C LYS A 49 -11.17 1.04 -4.59
N LEU A 50 -10.44 0.76 -3.51
CA LEU A 50 -9.13 0.13 -3.57
C LEU A 50 -9.22 -1.24 -2.90
N THR A 51 -8.98 -2.30 -3.68
CA THR A 51 -9.03 -3.67 -3.19
C THR A 51 -7.62 -4.17 -2.93
N ILE A 52 -7.32 -4.51 -1.68
CA ILE A 52 -5.99 -4.93 -1.24
C ILE A 52 -6.01 -6.41 -0.88
N GLY A 53 -5.06 -7.17 -1.43
CA GLY A 53 -4.86 -8.58 -1.12
C GLY A 53 -3.92 -8.77 0.07
N THR A 54 -4.20 -9.76 0.92
CA THR A 54 -3.31 -10.23 1.97
C THR A 54 -3.49 -11.72 2.24
N GLY A 55 -2.66 -12.29 3.09
CA GLY A 55 -2.64 -13.72 3.39
C GLY A 55 -3.93 -14.28 4.00
N ASN A 56 -4.10 -15.60 3.86
CA ASN A 56 -5.13 -16.37 4.52
C ASN A 56 -4.52 -17.62 5.19
N PRO A 57 -4.27 -17.57 6.52
CA PRO A 57 -4.39 -16.42 7.41
C PRO A 57 -3.28 -15.38 7.20
N ALA A 58 -3.50 -14.17 7.67
CA ALA A 58 -2.46 -13.16 7.82
C ALA A 58 -1.88 -13.23 9.24
N PHE A 59 -0.57 -13.03 9.36
CA PHE A 59 0.15 -13.29 10.61
C PHE A 59 0.71 -12.01 11.25
N SER A 60 0.66 -11.94 12.58
CA SER A 60 1.42 -10.98 13.37
C SER A 60 2.94 -11.20 13.15
N PRO A 61 3.75 -10.14 13.16
CA PRO A 61 3.41 -8.73 13.37
C PRO A 61 3.02 -7.95 12.08
N TRP A 62 2.81 -8.66 10.97
CA TRP A 62 2.47 -8.06 9.68
C TRP A 62 1.03 -7.57 9.63
N VAL A 63 0.13 -8.42 10.14
CA VAL A 63 -1.28 -8.12 10.33
C VAL A 63 -1.68 -8.68 11.70
N GLU A 64 -2.13 -7.82 12.60
CA GLU A 64 -2.52 -8.25 13.93
C GLU A 64 -3.89 -8.94 13.91
N ASN A 65 -4.02 -9.98 14.74
CA ASN A 65 -5.25 -10.72 14.96
C ASN A 65 -5.93 -11.27 13.68
N ASP A 66 -5.17 -11.45 12.58
CA ASP A 66 -5.73 -11.83 11.27
C ASP A 66 -6.82 -10.85 10.78
N ALA A 67 -6.71 -9.56 11.15
CA ALA A 67 -7.69 -8.50 10.89
C ALA A 67 -7.05 -7.31 10.15
N PRO A 68 -6.78 -7.42 8.83
CA PRO A 68 -6.10 -6.36 8.07
C PRO A 68 -6.91 -5.05 8.02
N GLU A 69 -8.24 -5.14 8.12
CA GLU A 69 -9.14 -3.98 8.18
C GLU A 69 -8.94 -3.11 9.43
N SER A 70 -8.32 -3.64 10.47
CA SER A 70 -7.98 -2.87 11.67
C SER A 70 -6.90 -1.82 11.42
N GLY A 71 -6.07 -2.01 10.38
CA GLY A 71 -4.86 -1.22 10.16
C GLY A 71 -3.73 -1.53 11.15
N GLU A 72 -3.91 -2.49 12.03
CA GLU A 72 -2.91 -2.92 13.01
C GLU A 72 -1.98 -3.98 12.41
N GLY A 73 -0.67 -3.81 12.66
CA GLY A 73 0.40 -4.58 12.07
C GLY A 73 1.11 -3.83 10.95
N PHE A 74 2.35 -4.24 10.67
CA PHE A 74 3.22 -3.47 9.76
C PHE A 74 2.64 -3.36 8.34
N GLU A 75 2.26 -4.48 7.71
CA GLU A 75 1.73 -4.45 6.34
C GLU A 75 0.33 -3.83 6.27
N ALA A 76 -0.52 -4.03 7.28
CA ALA A 76 -1.81 -3.38 7.35
C ALA A 76 -1.66 -1.85 7.41
N ALA A 77 -0.72 -1.35 8.22
CA ALA A 77 -0.42 0.08 8.30
C ALA A 77 0.16 0.63 6.98
N VAL A 78 1.09 -0.10 6.33
CA VAL A 78 1.64 0.26 5.01
C VAL A 78 0.53 0.33 3.97
N ALA A 79 -0.39 -0.63 3.95
CA ALA A 79 -1.51 -0.66 3.03
C ALA A 79 -2.39 0.59 3.12
N TYR A 80 -2.76 1.00 4.33
CA TYR A 80 -3.55 2.22 4.55
C TYR A 80 -2.76 3.50 4.25
N ALA A 81 -1.45 3.51 4.51
CA ALA A 81 -0.60 4.63 4.12
C ALA A 81 -0.55 4.79 2.59
N VAL A 82 -0.41 3.68 1.85
CA VAL A 82 -0.47 3.67 0.38
C VAL A 82 -1.84 4.12 -0.10
N ALA A 83 -2.93 3.57 0.46
CA ALA A 83 -4.29 3.96 0.12
C ALA A 83 -4.49 5.48 0.27
N THR A 84 -4.03 6.05 1.38
CA THR A 84 -4.10 7.50 1.63
C THR A 84 -3.34 8.30 0.57
N GLN A 85 -2.13 7.89 0.19
CA GLN A 85 -1.34 8.54 -0.85
C GLN A 85 -2.00 8.45 -2.24
N LEU A 86 -2.71 7.36 -2.50
CA LEU A 86 -3.50 7.16 -3.72
C LEU A 86 -4.85 7.90 -3.68
N GLY A 87 -5.16 8.60 -2.60
CA GLY A 87 -6.37 9.41 -2.45
C GLY A 87 -7.60 8.62 -2.01
N PHE A 88 -7.44 7.41 -1.46
CA PHE A 88 -8.56 6.64 -0.90
C PHE A 88 -8.65 6.85 0.61
N SER A 89 -9.86 7.11 1.09
CA SER A 89 -10.16 7.03 2.51
C SER A 89 -10.30 5.57 2.96
N ALA A 90 -10.15 5.30 4.26
CA ALA A 90 -10.19 3.95 4.81
C ALA A 90 -11.49 3.20 4.49
N GLU A 91 -12.63 3.89 4.43
CA GLU A 91 -13.93 3.33 4.07
C GLU A 91 -14.02 2.87 2.60
N ASN A 92 -13.12 3.36 1.75
CA ASN A 92 -13.01 2.97 0.35
C ASN A 92 -11.94 1.88 0.10
N VAL A 93 -11.32 1.37 1.17
CA VAL A 93 -10.44 0.20 1.13
C VAL A 93 -11.25 -1.06 1.37
N SER A 94 -11.05 -2.06 0.54
CA SER A 94 -11.61 -3.40 0.70
C SER A 94 -10.48 -4.43 0.75
N TRP A 95 -10.62 -5.45 1.56
CA TRP A 95 -9.64 -6.50 1.69
C TRP A 95 -10.12 -7.82 1.06
N VAL A 96 -9.21 -8.51 0.38
CA VAL A 96 -9.41 -9.88 -0.08
C VAL A 96 -8.31 -10.77 0.46
N ARG A 97 -8.66 -12.03 0.72
CA ARG A 97 -7.76 -13.03 1.28
C ARG A 97 -7.30 -13.96 0.18
N THR A 98 -6.00 -14.15 0.07
CA THR A 98 -5.38 -15.01 -0.94
C THR A 98 -4.44 -16.02 -0.30
N SER A 99 -4.28 -17.17 -0.90
CA SER A 99 -3.13 -18.01 -0.57
C SER A 99 -1.86 -17.36 -1.11
N PHE A 100 -0.70 -17.78 -0.57
CA PHE A 100 0.60 -17.22 -1.00
C PHE A 100 0.83 -17.48 -2.51
N ASP A 101 0.58 -18.71 -2.97
CA ASP A 101 0.80 -19.07 -4.37
C ASP A 101 -0.19 -18.39 -5.32
N GLU A 102 -1.47 -18.29 -4.93
CA GLU A 102 -2.51 -17.65 -5.76
C GLU A 102 -2.18 -16.21 -6.12
N ALA A 103 -1.63 -15.44 -5.18
CA ALA A 103 -1.33 -14.03 -5.39
C ALA A 103 -0.23 -13.82 -6.46
N ILE A 104 0.70 -14.77 -6.63
CA ILE A 104 1.80 -14.67 -7.59
C ILE A 104 1.61 -15.53 -8.85
N GLN A 105 0.54 -16.30 -8.96
CA GLN A 105 0.23 -17.06 -10.18
C GLN A 105 -0.08 -16.11 -11.35
N PRO A 106 0.19 -16.50 -12.61
CA PRO A 106 -0.24 -15.73 -13.77
C PRO A 106 -1.76 -15.58 -13.85
N GLY A 107 -2.23 -14.49 -14.45
CA GLY A 107 -3.64 -14.27 -14.73
C GLY A 107 -4.26 -13.09 -13.97
N ALA A 108 -5.57 -12.91 -14.15
CA ALA A 108 -6.31 -11.84 -13.51
C ALA A 108 -6.33 -12.00 -11.99
N LYS A 109 -6.23 -10.87 -11.29
CA LYS A 109 -6.25 -10.81 -9.83
C LYS A 109 -7.59 -10.25 -9.33
N SER A 110 -7.94 -10.64 -8.11
CA SER A 110 -9.10 -10.12 -7.38
C SER A 110 -8.75 -8.90 -6.51
N PHE A 111 -7.56 -8.34 -6.66
CA PHE A 111 -7.04 -7.21 -5.89
C PHE A 111 -6.29 -6.23 -6.81
N ASP A 112 -6.20 -4.97 -6.40
CA ASP A 112 -5.42 -3.94 -7.08
C ASP A 112 -3.93 -4.09 -6.78
N PHE A 113 -3.59 -4.39 -5.51
CA PHE A 113 -2.25 -4.82 -5.10
C PHE A 113 -2.33 -5.74 -3.88
N ASN A 114 -1.21 -6.42 -3.58
CA ASN A 114 -1.13 -7.39 -2.48
C ASN A 114 0.10 -7.12 -1.61
N LEU A 115 -0.06 -7.27 -0.29
CA LEU A 115 1.03 -7.29 0.70
C LEU A 115 0.96 -8.62 1.45
N GLN A 116 2.02 -9.43 1.32
CA GLN A 116 2.08 -10.76 1.93
C GLN A 116 3.53 -11.26 2.05
N GLN A 117 4.44 -10.39 2.50
CA GLN A 117 5.87 -10.68 2.74
C GLN A 117 6.58 -11.33 1.53
N TYR A 118 6.26 -10.92 0.31
CA TYR A 118 6.91 -11.46 -0.87
C TYR A 118 8.34 -10.94 -1.02
N SER A 119 9.28 -11.86 -1.19
CA SER A 119 10.60 -11.52 -1.72
C SER A 119 10.49 -11.17 -3.20
N ILE A 120 11.16 -10.10 -3.60
CA ILE A 120 11.25 -9.68 -5.00
C ILE A 120 12.31 -10.54 -5.68
N THR A 121 11.89 -11.43 -6.59
CA THR A 121 12.78 -12.28 -7.39
C THR A 121 12.57 -12.07 -8.88
N ASP A 122 13.58 -12.36 -9.69
CA ASP A 122 13.47 -12.22 -11.14
C ASP A 122 12.48 -13.22 -11.75
N GLU A 123 12.29 -14.37 -11.12
CA GLU A 123 11.28 -15.33 -11.52
C GLU A 123 9.87 -14.76 -11.31
N ARG A 124 9.59 -14.23 -10.13
CA ARG A 124 8.27 -13.63 -9.82
C ARG A 124 7.95 -12.41 -10.66
N LYS A 125 8.98 -11.61 -11.05
CA LYS A 125 8.80 -10.47 -11.95
C LYS A 125 8.32 -10.86 -13.35
N GLN A 126 8.42 -12.13 -13.74
CA GLN A 126 7.88 -12.61 -15.02
C GLN A 126 6.34 -12.73 -15.00
N THR A 127 5.74 -12.79 -13.82
CA THR A 127 4.31 -13.01 -13.65
C THR A 127 3.58 -11.85 -12.97
N VAL A 128 4.25 -11.12 -12.08
CA VAL A 128 3.69 -9.99 -11.34
C VAL A 128 4.67 -8.81 -11.31
N SER A 129 4.12 -7.60 -11.20
CA SER A 129 4.92 -6.40 -10.97
C SER A 129 5.12 -6.17 -9.48
N PHE A 130 6.27 -5.61 -9.12
CA PHE A 130 6.59 -5.22 -7.76
C PHE A 130 6.79 -3.70 -7.64
N SER A 131 6.47 -3.16 -6.48
CA SER A 131 6.96 -1.85 -6.05
C SER A 131 8.43 -1.92 -5.65
N ASP A 132 9.02 -0.78 -5.29
CA ASP A 132 10.23 -0.78 -4.48
C ASP A 132 10.00 -1.53 -3.16
N PRO A 133 11.04 -2.15 -2.56
CA PRO A 133 10.88 -2.88 -1.31
C PRO A 133 10.53 -1.92 -0.16
N TYR A 134 9.49 -2.25 0.60
CA TYR A 134 9.11 -1.52 1.81
C TYR A 134 9.70 -2.13 3.09
N TYR A 135 10.34 -3.31 2.99
CA TYR A 135 11.00 -3.99 4.09
C TYR A 135 12.15 -4.85 3.56
N THR A 136 13.22 -4.98 4.36
CA THR A 136 14.37 -5.84 4.03
C THR A 136 14.74 -6.65 5.28
N THR A 137 14.90 -7.96 5.10
CA THR A 137 15.29 -8.87 6.18
C THR A 137 16.16 -10.00 5.65
N ASN A 138 16.86 -10.67 6.53
CA ASN A 138 17.61 -11.89 6.24
C ASN A 138 16.76 -13.13 6.54
N GLN A 139 17.15 -14.27 5.97
CA GLN A 139 16.61 -15.56 6.35
C GLN A 139 17.08 -15.93 7.77
N ALA A 140 16.22 -16.58 8.53
CA ALA A 140 16.53 -17.09 9.85
C ALA A 140 15.98 -18.50 10.00
N ILE A 141 16.73 -19.33 10.70
CA ILE A 141 16.30 -20.68 11.08
C ILE A 141 15.82 -20.63 12.52
N VAL A 142 14.61 -21.13 12.75
CA VAL A 142 13.98 -21.17 14.08
C VAL A 142 13.75 -22.62 14.45
N GLY A 143 14.08 -22.96 15.69
CA GLY A 143 13.87 -24.30 16.24
C GLY A 143 13.57 -24.22 17.74
N TYR A 144 13.09 -25.34 18.28
CA TYR A 144 12.93 -25.47 19.72
C TYR A 144 14.30 -25.50 20.42
N ALA A 145 14.37 -24.99 21.63
CA ALA A 145 15.59 -24.90 22.41
C ALA A 145 16.23 -26.27 22.75
N ASP A 146 15.45 -27.34 22.66
CA ASP A 146 15.87 -28.73 22.89
C ASP A 146 15.99 -29.52 21.55
N SER A 147 15.89 -28.84 20.43
CA SER A 147 16.04 -29.49 19.10
C SER A 147 17.50 -29.80 18.79
N ALA A 148 17.72 -30.69 17.82
CA ALA A 148 19.07 -31.02 17.34
C ALA A 148 19.79 -29.79 16.73
N ALA A 149 19.04 -28.75 16.33
CA ALA A 149 19.58 -27.50 15.79
C ALA A 149 19.94 -26.48 16.88
N ALA A 150 19.60 -26.70 18.16
CA ALA A 150 19.68 -25.67 19.21
C ALA A 150 21.08 -25.10 19.45
N ASN A 151 22.12 -25.88 19.18
CA ASN A 151 23.53 -25.49 19.39
C ASN A 151 24.28 -25.25 18.06
N ALA A 152 23.56 -25.34 16.90
CA ALA A 152 24.19 -25.11 15.61
C ALA A 152 24.55 -23.61 15.46
N THR A 153 25.77 -23.34 15.07
CA THR A 153 26.31 -21.99 14.85
C THR A 153 26.65 -21.76 13.38
N THR A 154 26.62 -22.81 12.58
CA THR A 154 26.91 -22.79 11.14
C THR A 154 25.86 -23.59 10.38
N VAL A 155 25.68 -23.25 9.09
CA VAL A 155 24.77 -24.01 8.20
C VAL A 155 25.24 -25.46 8.04
N ALA A 156 26.56 -25.72 8.06
CA ALA A 156 27.09 -27.07 7.94
C ALA A 156 26.64 -27.99 9.07
N GLU A 157 26.46 -27.47 10.28
CA GLU A 157 26.00 -28.23 11.45
C GLU A 157 24.50 -28.60 11.37
N LEU A 158 23.78 -27.98 10.44
CA LEU A 158 22.36 -28.25 10.20
C LEU A 158 22.14 -29.32 9.13
N GLN A 159 23.21 -29.79 8.46
CA GLN A 159 23.09 -30.82 7.43
C GLN A 159 22.52 -32.12 8.00
N GLY A 160 21.57 -32.69 7.27
CA GLY A 160 20.87 -33.92 7.66
C GLY A 160 19.69 -33.72 8.62
N LEU A 161 19.43 -32.50 9.07
CA LEU A 161 18.22 -32.16 9.81
C LEU A 161 17.03 -32.01 8.87
N LYS A 162 15.83 -32.23 9.43
CA LYS A 162 14.57 -32.01 8.68
C LYS A 162 14.05 -30.62 8.98
N PHE A 163 13.85 -29.84 7.93
CA PHE A 163 13.28 -28.50 7.99
C PHE A 163 11.83 -28.51 7.55
N GLY A 164 10.97 -27.78 8.27
CA GLY A 164 9.66 -27.40 7.81
C GLY A 164 9.75 -26.03 7.16
N VAL A 165 9.26 -25.88 5.93
CA VAL A 165 9.29 -24.64 5.18
C VAL A 165 8.02 -24.54 4.33
N GLN A 166 7.53 -23.31 4.15
CA GLN A 166 6.37 -23.08 3.30
C GLN A 166 6.75 -23.24 1.82
N SER A 167 5.92 -23.99 1.08
CA SER A 167 6.05 -24.13 -0.37
C SER A 167 5.97 -22.79 -1.08
N GLY A 168 6.69 -22.63 -2.19
CA GLY A 168 6.69 -21.43 -3.01
C GLY A 168 7.43 -20.22 -2.39
N THR A 169 8.13 -20.41 -1.28
CA THR A 169 8.90 -19.34 -0.63
C THR A 169 10.39 -19.41 -0.97
N THR A 170 11.07 -18.27 -0.91
CA THR A 170 12.55 -18.23 -1.03
C THR A 170 13.28 -18.95 0.10
N SER A 171 12.60 -19.24 1.21
CA SER A 171 13.15 -20.08 2.29
C SER A 171 13.30 -21.54 1.87
N LEU A 172 12.53 -22.02 0.88
CA LEU A 172 12.67 -23.38 0.32
C LEU A 172 13.88 -23.48 -0.61
N GLU A 173 14.27 -22.36 -1.23
CA GLU A 173 15.38 -22.28 -2.18
C GLU A 173 16.74 -22.06 -1.48
N PHE A 174 16.72 -21.62 -0.22
CA PHE A 174 17.89 -21.35 0.63
C PHE A 174 18.50 -22.63 1.18
#